data_18b726e89201e96a37714b578af3b49e
#
_entry.id   18b726e89201e96a37714b578af3b49e
#
_cell.length_a   1.000
_cell.length_b   1.000
_cell.length_c   1.000
_cell.angle_alpha   90.00
_cell.angle_beta   90.00
_cell.angle_gamma   90.00
#
_symmetry.space_group_name_H-M   'P 1'
#
loop_
_entity.id
_entity.type
_entity.pdbx_description
1 polymer ?
#
loop_
_entity_poly.entity_id
_entity_poly.type
_entity_poly.pdbx_seq_one_letter_code
_entity_poly.pdbx_strand_id
1 'polypeptide(L)'
;MHFEPALQSATLIKRYKRFLADVITPDGTELTLHCANTGAMTGCATPGDTVWYSTSDNLKRKYPHSWELTETQQNHWICVNTMRANQLVREAIMAQRIPELSGYSKLTSEVKYGTENSRIDLMLQAENQPDCYIEVKSVTLLQEGRGFFPDAVTLRGQKHLRELQSMAEQGQRAVLFFAVLHSGIESVSAAHHIDPRYTELLTYVQNKGVEVMCYGAELSAEGIRLTERLPLVTTSVSQ
;
A
#
# COMPACT_ATOMS: atom_id res chain seq x y z
N MET A 1 -13.17 -2.79 -3.77
CA MET A 1 -13.77 -1.45 -4.05
C MET A 1 -14.05 -1.32 -5.54
N HIS A 2 -15.13 -0.66 -5.93
CA HIS A 2 -15.39 -0.26 -7.31
C HIS A 2 -15.13 1.23 -7.48
N PHE A 3 -14.78 1.63 -8.71
CA PHE A 3 -14.64 3.04 -9.07
C PHE A 3 -15.96 3.56 -9.61
N GLU A 4 -16.57 4.52 -8.93
CA GLU A 4 -17.79 5.22 -9.35
C GLU A 4 -17.58 6.74 -9.17
N PRO A 5 -17.69 7.50 -10.27
CA PRO A 5 -17.80 7.06 -11.66
C PRO A 5 -16.60 6.25 -12.16
N ALA A 6 -16.75 5.56 -13.31
CA ALA A 6 -15.68 4.78 -13.93
C ALA A 6 -14.45 5.64 -14.18
N LEU A 7 -13.26 5.02 -14.06
CA LEU A 7 -12.00 5.69 -14.35
C LEU A 7 -11.89 6.03 -15.85
N GLN A 8 -11.23 7.13 -16.13
CA GLN A 8 -10.86 7.55 -17.47
C GLN A 8 -9.38 7.24 -17.73
N SER A 9 -9.02 6.92 -18.97
CA SER A 9 -7.64 6.63 -19.35
C SER A 9 -6.97 7.82 -20.04
N ALA A 10 -5.65 7.90 -19.87
CA ALA A 10 -4.79 8.84 -20.58
C ALA A 10 -3.37 8.26 -20.66
N THR A 11 -2.53 8.79 -21.55
CA THR A 11 -1.13 8.39 -21.66
C THR A 11 -0.25 9.30 -20.81
N LEU A 12 0.64 8.72 -20.00
CA LEU A 12 1.57 9.48 -19.17
C LEU A 12 2.61 10.19 -20.02
N ILE A 13 2.73 11.50 -19.86
CA ILE A 13 3.80 12.31 -20.44
C ILE A 13 4.97 12.36 -19.44
N LYS A 14 4.71 12.83 -18.22
CA LYS A 14 5.72 12.91 -17.15
C LYS A 14 5.11 13.06 -15.78
N ARG A 15 5.82 12.61 -14.73
CA ARG A 15 5.55 12.92 -13.34
C ARG A 15 6.57 13.95 -12.82
N TYR A 16 6.13 14.92 -12.02
CA TYR A 16 7.01 15.98 -11.49
C TYR A 16 6.51 16.51 -10.13
N LYS A 17 7.37 17.22 -9.44
CA LYS A 17 7.09 17.75 -8.08
C LYS A 17 6.57 16.69 -7.09
N ARG A 18 6.77 15.41 -7.35
CA ARG A 18 6.30 14.23 -6.61
C ARG A 18 4.77 14.02 -6.61
N PHE A 19 3.97 15.05 -6.75
CA PHE A 19 2.50 15.00 -6.59
C PHE A 19 1.72 15.42 -7.84
N LEU A 20 2.38 15.67 -8.96
CA LEU A 20 1.75 16.04 -10.23
C LEU A 20 2.21 15.11 -11.36
N ALA A 21 1.29 14.87 -12.29
CA ALA A 21 1.58 14.19 -13.54
C ALA A 21 0.87 14.87 -14.70
N ASP A 22 1.56 15.10 -15.82
CA ASP A 22 0.97 15.54 -17.06
C ASP A 22 0.69 14.33 -17.94
N VAL A 23 -0.50 14.27 -18.50
CA VAL A 23 -0.99 13.19 -19.34
C VAL A 23 -1.67 13.76 -20.58
N ILE A 24 -1.81 12.93 -21.63
CA ILE A 24 -2.59 13.23 -22.82
C ILE A 24 -3.75 12.25 -22.94
N THR A 25 -4.96 12.75 -23.04
CA THR A 25 -6.18 11.94 -23.21
C THR A 25 -6.32 11.41 -24.63
N PRO A 26 -7.18 10.42 -24.91
CA PRO A 26 -7.34 9.86 -26.25
C PRO A 26 -7.79 10.86 -27.32
N ASP A 27 -8.46 11.96 -26.93
CA ASP A 27 -8.85 13.06 -27.82
C ASP A 27 -7.75 14.11 -28.05
N GLY A 28 -6.54 13.92 -27.45
CA GLY A 28 -5.40 14.80 -27.59
C GLY A 28 -5.35 15.96 -26.60
N THR A 29 -6.24 16.01 -25.61
CA THR A 29 -6.23 17.04 -24.59
C THR A 29 -5.15 16.76 -23.54
N GLU A 30 -4.33 17.75 -23.21
CA GLU A 30 -3.37 17.66 -22.09
C GLU A 30 -4.05 17.98 -20.75
N LEU A 31 -3.83 17.12 -19.76
CA LEU A 31 -4.33 17.31 -18.39
C LEU A 31 -3.19 17.18 -17.38
N THR A 32 -3.34 17.92 -16.26
CA THR A 32 -2.49 17.71 -15.08
C THR A 32 -3.28 16.98 -14.00
N LEU A 33 -2.79 15.80 -13.59
CA LEU A 33 -3.37 14.99 -12.53
C LEU A 33 -2.66 15.22 -11.19
N HIS A 34 -3.41 15.10 -10.11
CA HIS A 34 -2.84 14.96 -8.77
C HIS A 34 -2.38 13.50 -8.56
N CYS A 35 -1.13 13.31 -8.14
CA CYS A 35 -0.58 12.02 -7.74
C CYS A 35 -0.51 11.98 -6.21
N ALA A 36 -1.29 11.12 -5.57
CA ALA A 36 -1.32 10.99 -4.12
C ALA A 36 -0.08 10.29 -3.54
N ASN A 37 0.68 9.59 -4.38
CA ASN A 37 1.93 8.94 -3.99
C ASN A 37 3.10 9.92 -4.10
N THR A 38 3.74 10.23 -2.97
CA THR A 38 4.94 11.08 -2.92
C THR A 38 6.25 10.29 -2.88
N GLY A 39 6.20 8.95 -2.91
CA GLY A 39 7.34 8.03 -2.96
C GLY A 39 8.10 8.07 -4.28
N ALA A 40 9.10 7.22 -4.41
CA ALA A 40 9.94 7.14 -5.59
C ALA A 40 9.14 6.72 -6.85
N MET A 41 8.13 5.83 -6.67
CA MET A 41 7.32 5.27 -7.74
C MET A 41 8.15 4.60 -8.86
N THR A 42 9.26 3.99 -8.49
CA THR A 42 10.13 3.26 -9.42
C THR A 42 9.33 2.16 -10.13
N GLY A 43 9.35 2.17 -11.47
CA GLY A 43 8.60 1.23 -12.30
C GLY A 43 7.09 1.51 -12.41
N CYS A 44 6.56 2.55 -11.74
CA CYS A 44 5.13 2.85 -11.71
C CYS A 44 4.73 4.08 -12.55
N ALA A 45 5.70 4.79 -13.13
CA ALA A 45 5.49 6.11 -13.74
C ALA A 45 6.38 6.32 -14.97
N THR A 46 6.43 5.35 -15.88
CA THR A 46 7.20 5.44 -17.11
C THR A 46 6.42 6.23 -18.16
N PRO A 47 6.99 7.27 -18.79
CA PRO A 47 6.34 7.94 -19.91
C PRO A 47 5.87 6.95 -20.98
N GLY A 48 4.64 7.12 -21.45
CA GLY A 48 3.98 6.20 -22.39
C GLY A 48 3.13 5.11 -21.73
N ASP A 49 3.20 4.92 -20.39
CA ASP A 49 2.25 4.05 -19.67
C ASP A 49 0.84 4.63 -19.72
N THR A 50 -0.18 3.77 -19.65
CA THR A 50 -1.57 4.19 -19.49
C THR A 50 -1.84 4.55 -18.03
N VAL A 51 -2.33 5.74 -17.81
CA VAL A 51 -2.81 6.24 -16.52
C VAL A 51 -4.32 6.17 -16.46
N TRP A 52 -4.85 5.59 -15.39
CA TRP A 52 -6.28 5.57 -15.10
C TRP A 52 -6.55 6.55 -13.95
N TYR A 53 -7.45 7.50 -14.16
CA TYR A 53 -7.70 8.59 -13.23
C TYR A 53 -9.17 8.77 -12.91
N SER A 54 -9.45 9.21 -11.68
CA SER A 54 -10.77 9.65 -11.22
C SER A 54 -10.89 11.17 -11.31
N THR A 55 -12.12 11.64 -11.48
CA THR A 55 -12.44 13.07 -11.49
C THR A 55 -13.36 13.40 -10.31
N SER A 56 -13.01 14.42 -9.55
CA SER A 56 -13.79 14.87 -8.39
C SER A 56 -14.73 16.01 -8.77
N ASP A 57 -15.95 15.95 -8.31
CA ASP A 57 -16.96 17.02 -8.48
C ASP A 57 -16.72 18.23 -7.53
N ASN A 58 -15.70 18.14 -6.65
CA ASN A 58 -15.39 19.22 -5.74
C ASN A 58 -14.68 20.38 -6.45
N LEU A 59 -15.45 21.41 -6.78
CA LEU A 59 -14.97 22.61 -7.48
C LEU A 59 -13.87 23.41 -6.74
N LYS A 60 -13.66 23.13 -5.44
CA LYS A 60 -12.58 23.78 -4.66
C LYS A 60 -11.22 23.13 -4.88
N ARG A 61 -11.15 21.96 -5.54
CA ARG A 61 -9.89 21.28 -5.81
C ARG A 61 -9.15 21.98 -6.95
N LYS A 62 -7.89 22.35 -6.72
CA LYS A 62 -7.01 22.92 -7.74
C LYS A 62 -6.75 21.92 -8.88
N TYR A 63 -6.63 20.63 -8.54
CA TYR A 63 -6.47 19.52 -9.49
C TYR A 63 -7.64 18.56 -9.27
N PRO A 64 -8.67 18.60 -10.13
CA PRO A 64 -9.86 17.77 -9.96
C PRO A 64 -9.59 16.30 -10.25
N HIS A 65 -8.62 16.00 -11.12
CA HIS A 65 -8.26 14.67 -11.55
C HIS A 65 -7.22 14.05 -10.62
N SER A 66 -7.44 12.78 -10.20
CA SER A 66 -6.51 12.02 -9.35
C SER A 66 -6.05 10.77 -10.07
N TRP A 67 -4.74 10.56 -10.12
CA TRP A 67 -4.14 9.34 -10.64
C TRP A 67 -4.39 8.17 -9.68
N GLU A 68 -5.12 7.16 -10.15
CA GLU A 68 -5.49 5.98 -9.36
C GLU A 68 -4.62 4.76 -9.71
N LEU A 69 -4.56 4.40 -11.00
CA LEU A 69 -3.84 3.22 -11.48
C LEU A 69 -2.91 3.56 -12.63
N THR A 70 -1.86 2.75 -12.74
CA THR A 70 -1.02 2.64 -13.94
C THR A 70 -1.24 1.27 -14.58
N GLU A 71 -1.40 1.23 -15.88
CA GLU A 71 -1.24 0.04 -16.70
C GLU A 71 0.03 0.21 -17.52
N THR A 72 1.05 -0.60 -17.21
CA THR A 72 2.38 -0.48 -17.81
C THR A 72 2.39 -1.04 -19.22
N GLN A 73 3.37 -0.67 -20.03
CA GLN A 73 3.59 -1.21 -21.37
C GLN A 73 3.87 -2.73 -21.36
N GLN A 74 4.18 -3.33 -20.21
CA GLN A 74 4.30 -4.76 -19.98
C GLN A 74 2.99 -5.40 -19.51
N ASN A 75 1.87 -4.70 -19.56
CA ASN A 75 0.54 -5.13 -19.14
C ASN A 75 0.43 -5.44 -17.61
N HIS A 76 1.25 -4.82 -16.79
CA HIS A 76 1.06 -4.85 -15.34
C HIS A 76 0.15 -3.72 -14.89
N TRP A 77 -0.76 -4.05 -13.99
CA TRP A 77 -1.62 -3.09 -13.31
C TRP A 77 -1.04 -2.74 -11.94
N ILE A 78 -1.01 -1.44 -11.63
CA ILE A 78 -0.42 -0.91 -10.39
C ILE A 78 -1.37 0.13 -9.78
N CYS A 79 -1.78 -0.04 -8.53
CA CYS A 79 -2.47 1.03 -7.82
C CYS A 79 -1.44 1.99 -7.22
N VAL A 80 -1.34 3.17 -7.80
CA VAL A 80 -0.39 4.21 -7.36
C VAL A 80 -0.95 5.15 -6.30
N ASN A 81 -2.28 5.19 -6.14
CA ASN A 81 -2.92 5.97 -5.08
C ASN A 81 -2.78 5.25 -3.74
N THR A 82 -1.80 5.68 -2.93
CA THR A 82 -1.49 5.05 -1.64
C THR A 82 -2.63 5.08 -0.62
N MET A 83 -3.59 5.99 -0.76
CA MET A 83 -4.76 6.05 0.12
C MET A 83 -5.70 4.84 -0.05
N ARG A 84 -5.60 4.13 -1.16
CA ARG A 84 -6.43 2.95 -1.44
C ARG A 84 -6.04 1.73 -0.61
N ALA A 85 -4.78 1.61 -0.21
CA ALA A 85 -4.29 0.46 0.56
C ALA A 85 -5.10 0.25 1.86
N ASN A 86 -5.26 1.29 2.68
CA ASN A 86 -6.00 1.21 3.93
C ASN A 86 -7.49 0.89 3.70
N GLN A 87 -8.09 1.49 2.67
CA GLN A 87 -9.48 1.20 2.29
C GLN A 87 -9.66 -0.26 1.89
N LEU A 88 -8.77 -0.80 1.05
CA LEU A 88 -8.82 -2.18 0.56
C LEU A 88 -8.68 -3.20 1.70
N VAL A 89 -7.73 -2.98 2.60
CA VAL A 89 -7.53 -3.85 3.77
C VAL A 89 -8.75 -3.81 4.67
N ARG A 90 -9.28 -2.62 4.95
CA ARG A 90 -10.52 -2.45 5.73
C ARG A 90 -11.69 -3.20 5.11
N GLU A 91 -11.93 -3.04 3.81
CA GLU A 91 -13.01 -3.75 3.09
C GLU A 91 -12.82 -5.27 3.11
N ALA A 92 -11.59 -5.75 2.96
CA ALA A 92 -11.27 -7.18 3.01
C ALA A 92 -11.54 -7.79 4.39
N ILE A 93 -11.19 -7.06 5.47
CA ILE A 93 -11.48 -7.48 6.85
C ILE A 93 -12.99 -7.52 7.08
N MET A 94 -13.72 -6.46 6.73
CA MET A 94 -15.17 -6.39 6.90
C MET A 94 -15.92 -7.46 6.11
N ALA A 95 -15.40 -7.83 4.93
CA ALA A 95 -15.92 -8.90 4.09
C ALA A 95 -15.40 -10.30 4.49
N GLN A 96 -14.67 -10.42 5.62
CA GLN A 96 -14.09 -11.68 6.15
C GLN A 96 -13.19 -12.42 5.13
N ARG A 97 -12.50 -11.68 4.26
CA ARG A 97 -11.59 -12.24 3.24
C ARG A 97 -10.16 -12.44 3.74
N ILE A 98 -9.87 -12.03 4.98
CA ILE A 98 -8.59 -12.25 5.64
C ILE A 98 -8.86 -13.13 6.87
N PRO A 99 -8.80 -14.46 6.73
CA PRO A 99 -9.17 -15.39 7.81
C PRO A 99 -8.38 -15.17 9.10
N GLU A 100 -7.13 -14.77 9.01
CA GLU A 100 -6.25 -14.52 10.16
C GLU A 100 -6.69 -13.30 10.99
N LEU A 101 -7.51 -12.42 10.42
CA LEU A 101 -8.07 -11.24 11.08
C LEU A 101 -9.57 -11.39 11.40
N SER A 102 -10.08 -12.61 11.41
CA SER A 102 -11.46 -12.92 11.80
C SER A 102 -11.67 -12.89 13.31
N GLY A 103 -12.94 -12.86 13.75
CA GLY A 103 -13.32 -12.95 15.16
C GLY A 103 -13.35 -11.60 15.88
N TYR A 104 -13.03 -10.50 15.24
CA TYR A 104 -13.15 -9.16 15.81
C TYR A 104 -14.52 -8.55 15.48
N SER A 105 -15.14 -7.90 16.48
CA SER A 105 -16.48 -7.31 16.36
C SER A 105 -16.44 -5.82 16.02
N LYS A 106 -15.32 -5.14 16.23
CA LYS A 106 -15.17 -3.71 15.98
C LYS A 106 -13.88 -3.41 15.21
N LEU A 107 -14.00 -2.55 14.19
CA LEU A 107 -12.89 -2.02 13.41
C LEU A 107 -12.90 -0.49 13.49
N THR A 108 -11.77 0.10 13.89
CA THR A 108 -11.58 1.55 13.95
C THR A 108 -10.34 1.94 13.15
N SER A 109 -10.39 3.04 12.40
CA SER A 109 -9.26 3.55 11.61
C SER A 109 -8.60 4.74 12.30
N GLU A 110 -7.30 4.97 12.02
CA GLU A 110 -6.55 6.15 12.44
C GLU A 110 -6.54 6.39 13.95
N VAL A 111 -6.36 5.32 14.75
CA VAL A 111 -6.36 5.38 16.22
C VAL A 111 -4.97 5.80 16.70
N LYS A 112 -4.90 6.77 17.62
CA LYS A 112 -3.64 7.14 18.29
C LYS A 112 -3.14 5.98 19.13
N TYR A 113 -1.86 5.65 19.04
CA TYR A 113 -1.23 4.56 19.80
C TYR A 113 0.26 4.83 20.00
N GLY A 114 0.89 3.98 20.82
CA GLY A 114 2.31 4.01 21.05
C GLY A 114 2.79 5.23 21.85
N THR A 115 4.10 5.35 21.97
CA THR A 115 4.77 6.41 22.74
C THR A 115 5.36 7.51 21.86
N GLU A 116 5.52 7.26 20.57
CA GLU A 116 6.13 8.20 19.60
C GLU A 116 5.08 9.02 18.83
N ASN A 117 3.86 9.17 19.39
CA ASN A 117 2.75 9.96 18.81
C ASN A 117 2.37 9.52 17.39
N SER A 118 2.16 8.22 17.20
CA SER A 118 1.70 7.62 15.95
C SER A 118 0.18 7.42 15.91
N ARG A 119 -0.31 7.12 14.71
CA ARG A 119 -1.66 6.60 14.49
C ARG A 119 -1.54 5.31 13.73
N ILE A 120 -2.18 4.27 14.28
CA ILE A 120 -2.29 2.99 13.59
C ILE A 120 -3.35 3.10 12.49
N ASP A 121 -3.10 2.49 11.35
CA ASP A 121 -4.03 2.55 10.22
C ASP A 121 -5.37 1.89 10.54
N LEU A 122 -5.35 0.70 11.13
CA LEU A 122 -6.53 -0.05 11.55
C LEU A 122 -6.33 -0.69 12.93
N MET A 123 -7.39 -0.69 13.74
CA MET A 123 -7.45 -1.35 15.04
C MET A 123 -8.68 -2.24 15.10
N LEU A 124 -8.49 -3.51 15.45
CA LEU A 124 -9.57 -4.48 15.61
C LEU A 124 -9.73 -4.81 17.10
N GLN A 125 -10.98 -4.92 17.55
CA GLN A 125 -11.31 -5.18 18.95
C GLN A 125 -12.38 -6.26 19.10
N ALA A 126 -12.26 -7.09 20.14
CA ALA A 126 -13.29 -8.01 20.61
C ALA A 126 -13.13 -8.26 22.11
N GLU A 127 -14.19 -8.74 22.76
CA GLU A 127 -14.20 -8.92 24.23
C GLU A 127 -13.22 -9.96 24.74
N ASN A 128 -12.95 -11.03 23.97
CA ASN A 128 -12.25 -12.23 24.45
C ASN A 128 -10.89 -12.46 23.78
N GLN A 129 -10.32 -11.43 23.16
CA GLN A 129 -8.99 -11.53 22.53
C GLN A 129 -8.27 -10.18 22.60
N PRO A 130 -6.92 -10.17 22.52
CA PRO A 130 -6.16 -8.93 22.50
C PRO A 130 -6.59 -8.01 21.37
N ASP A 131 -6.53 -6.70 21.59
CA ASP A 131 -6.69 -5.72 20.53
C ASP A 131 -5.63 -5.94 19.45
N CYS A 132 -6.02 -5.80 18.18
CA CYS A 132 -5.13 -6.01 17.06
C CYS A 132 -4.81 -4.68 16.35
N TYR A 133 -3.54 -4.32 16.36
CA TYR A 133 -3.00 -3.11 15.75
C TYR A 133 -2.41 -3.44 14.38
N ILE A 134 -2.93 -2.83 13.31
CA ILE A 134 -2.54 -3.14 11.93
C ILE A 134 -1.99 -1.91 11.25
N GLU A 135 -0.72 -1.97 10.88
CA GLU A 135 -0.07 -0.96 10.03
C GLU A 135 -0.04 -1.46 8.59
N VAL A 136 -0.60 -0.70 7.67
CA VAL A 136 -0.72 -1.07 6.26
C VAL A 136 0.38 -0.40 5.44
N LYS A 137 1.02 -1.16 4.57
CA LYS A 137 2.00 -0.67 3.60
C LYS A 137 1.63 -1.13 2.20
N SER A 138 1.62 -0.20 1.24
CA SER A 138 1.47 -0.52 -0.17
C SER A 138 2.80 -1.00 -0.75
N VAL A 139 2.80 -2.14 -1.45
CA VAL A 139 3.97 -2.69 -2.13
C VAL A 139 3.73 -2.63 -3.63
N THR A 140 4.55 -1.85 -4.33
CA THR A 140 4.48 -1.65 -5.79
C THR A 140 5.83 -1.74 -6.49
N LEU A 141 6.94 -1.80 -5.75
CA LEU A 141 8.27 -1.95 -6.33
C LEU A 141 8.47 -3.41 -6.76
N LEU A 142 8.48 -3.66 -8.05
CA LEU A 142 8.70 -4.97 -8.64
C LEU A 142 10.14 -5.12 -9.15
N GLN A 143 10.80 -6.20 -8.79
CA GLN A 143 12.07 -6.65 -9.37
C GLN A 143 12.00 -8.19 -9.53
N GLU A 144 12.11 -8.67 -10.77
CA GLU A 144 12.14 -10.11 -11.10
C GLU A 144 11.02 -10.94 -10.45
N GLY A 145 9.76 -10.47 -10.55
CA GLY A 145 8.59 -11.14 -9.99
C GLY A 145 8.39 -10.94 -8.48
N ARG A 146 9.36 -10.32 -7.79
CA ARG A 146 9.32 -10.06 -6.36
C ARG A 146 9.00 -8.61 -6.05
N GLY A 147 8.09 -8.41 -5.10
CA GLY A 147 7.79 -7.10 -4.54
C GLY A 147 8.77 -6.73 -3.43
N PHE A 148 9.19 -5.48 -3.41
CA PHE A 148 10.10 -4.97 -2.38
C PHE A 148 9.48 -3.80 -1.61
N PHE A 149 9.71 -3.77 -0.30
CA PHE A 149 9.39 -2.65 0.56
C PHE A 149 10.55 -2.36 1.54
N PRO A 150 10.93 -1.09 1.75
CA PRO A 150 10.39 0.13 1.13
C PRO A 150 10.99 0.44 -0.25
N ASP A 151 10.38 1.38 -0.98
CA ASP A 151 10.89 1.91 -2.25
C ASP A 151 11.92 3.06 -2.08
N ALA A 152 12.14 3.50 -0.85
CA ALA A 152 13.15 4.47 -0.43
C ALA A 152 13.43 4.32 1.06
N VAL A 153 14.57 4.83 1.56
CA VAL A 153 14.87 4.86 3.00
C VAL A 153 13.73 5.52 3.78
N THR A 154 13.19 4.82 4.79
CA THR A 154 11.98 5.23 5.49
C THR A 154 12.12 5.25 7.02
N LEU A 155 12.54 6.38 7.57
CA LEU A 155 12.59 6.57 9.03
C LEU A 155 11.20 6.42 9.68
N ARG A 156 10.14 6.85 8.97
CA ARG A 156 8.76 6.66 9.44
C ARG A 156 8.39 5.17 9.48
N GLY A 157 8.77 4.39 8.49
CA GLY A 157 8.54 2.94 8.47
C GLY A 157 9.27 2.24 9.62
N GLN A 158 10.53 2.60 9.87
CA GLN A 158 11.30 2.09 11.01
C GLN A 158 10.64 2.44 12.35
N LYS A 159 10.13 3.68 12.51
CA LYS A 159 9.37 4.09 13.68
C LYS A 159 8.11 3.21 13.89
N HIS A 160 7.31 2.99 12.85
CA HIS A 160 6.10 2.18 12.93
C HIS A 160 6.41 0.73 13.35
N LEU A 161 7.53 0.16 12.89
CA LEU A 161 7.97 -1.17 13.34
C LEU A 161 8.26 -1.22 14.84
N ARG A 162 8.94 -0.20 15.40
CA ARG A 162 9.21 -0.13 16.86
C ARG A 162 7.93 0.01 17.66
N GLU A 163 6.97 0.78 17.18
CA GLU A 163 5.69 0.95 17.87
C GLU A 163 4.82 -0.32 17.81
N LEU A 164 4.82 -1.05 16.69
CA LEU A 164 4.20 -2.38 16.60
C LEU A 164 4.85 -3.36 17.58
N GLN A 165 6.19 -3.37 17.69
CA GLN A 165 6.90 -4.16 18.69
C GLN A 165 6.42 -3.83 20.11
N SER A 166 6.32 -2.55 20.45
CA SER A 166 5.86 -2.12 21.77
C SER A 166 4.44 -2.62 22.08
N MET A 167 3.55 -2.68 21.09
CA MET A 167 2.22 -3.26 21.27
C MET A 167 2.29 -4.78 21.52
N ALA A 168 3.12 -5.50 20.76
CA ALA A 168 3.32 -6.93 20.96
C ALA A 168 3.88 -7.24 22.35
N GLU A 169 4.85 -6.47 22.83
CA GLU A 169 5.44 -6.60 24.17
C GLU A 169 4.44 -6.31 25.30
N GLN A 170 3.39 -5.51 25.03
CA GLN A 170 2.27 -5.25 25.95
C GLN A 170 1.18 -6.33 25.89
N GLY A 171 1.39 -7.42 25.16
CA GLY A 171 0.44 -8.52 25.03
C GLY A 171 -0.69 -8.26 24.03
N GLN A 172 -0.59 -7.19 23.23
CA GLN A 172 -1.51 -6.90 22.13
C GLN A 172 -1.07 -7.64 20.87
N ARG A 173 -1.98 -7.83 19.93
CA ARG A 173 -1.66 -8.35 18.60
C ARG A 173 -1.19 -7.22 17.70
N ALA A 174 -0.04 -7.36 17.08
CA ALA A 174 0.56 -6.34 16.22
C ALA A 174 0.85 -6.92 14.84
N VAL A 175 0.35 -6.27 13.79
CA VAL A 175 0.41 -6.76 12.41
C VAL A 175 0.96 -5.68 11.50
N LEU A 176 2.02 -6.01 10.75
CA LEU A 176 2.43 -5.28 9.57
C LEU A 176 1.76 -5.93 8.35
N PHE A 177 0.93 -5.19 7.65
CA PHE A 177 0.17 -5.68 6.52
C PHE A 177 0.68 -5.08 5.21
N PHE A 178 1.27 -5.90 4.35
CA PHE A 178 1.66 -5.51 3.00
C PHE A 178 0.49 -5.73 2.03
N ALA A 179 -0.15 -4.65 1.59
CA ALA A 179 -1.09 -4.65 0.49
C ALA A 179 -0.30 -4.58 -0.81
N VAL A 180 -0.22 -5.69 -1.53
CA VAL A 180 0.55 -5.81 -2.78
C VAL A 180 -0.31 -5.32 -3.92
N LEU A 181 -0.05 -4.11 -4.37
CA LEU A 181 -0.88 -3.39 -5.33
C LEU A 181 -0.21 -3.29 -6.72
N HIS A 182 0.40 -4.38 -7.15
CA HIS A 182 1.06 -4.56 -8.45
C HIS A 182 0.82 -5.98 -8.96
N SER A 183 0.19 -6.14 -10.11
CA SER A 183 -0.25 -7.45 -10.64
C SER A 183 0.90 -8.41 -11.01
N GLY A 184 2.12 -7.92 -11.17
CA GLY A 184 3.29 -8.75 -11.48
C GLY A 184 4.07 -9.24 -10.25
N ILE A 185 3.59 -8.96 -9.02
CA ILE A 185 4.28 -9.38 -7.79
C ILE A 185 3.67 -10.69 -7.28
N GLU A 186 4.52 -11.71 -7.11
CA GLU A 186 4.15 -13.04 -6.64
C GLU A 186 4.64 -13.33 -5.20
N SER A 187 5.59 -12.55 -4.71
CA SER A 187 6.14 -12.65 -3.34
C SER A 187 6.66 -11.31 -2.86
N VAL A 188 6.83 -11.13 -1.55
CA VAL A 188 7.31 -9.88 -0.96
C VAL A 188 8.62 -10.11 -0.22
N SER A 189 9.53 -9.14 -0.29
CA SER A 189 10.74 -9.09 0.53
C SER A 189 10.98 -7.69 1.08
N ALA A 190 11.67 -7.61 2.21
CA ALA A 190 12.25 -6.35 2.64
C ALA A 190 13.38 -5.92 1.70
N ALA A 191 13.38 -4.62 1.34
CA ALA A 191 14.35 -4.05 0.41
C ALA A 191 15.69 -3.73 1.11
N HIS A 192 16.46 -4.74 1.47
CA HIS A 192 17.76 -4.57 2.15
C HIS A 192 18.71 -3.66 1.36
N HIS A 193 18.70 -3.75 0.03
CA HIS A 193 19.51 -2.92 -0.86
C HIS A 193 19.12 -1.44 -0.88
N ILE A 194 17.93 -1.10 -0.36
CA ILE A 194 17.42 0.28 -0.27
C ILE A 194 17.47 0.80 1.17
N ASP A 195 16.96 0.01 2.12
CA ASP A 195 16.94 0.35 3.56
C ASP A 195 17.35 -0.88 4.39
N PRO A 196 18.68 -1.10 4.57
CA PRO A 196 19.19 -2.20 5.39
C PRO A 196 18.63 -2.16 6.81
N ARG A 197 18.49 -0.94 7.36
CA ARG A 197 18.02 -0.76 8.73
C ARG A 197 16.56 -1.17 8.91
N TYR A 198 15.70 -0.88 7.92
CA TYR A 198 14.32 -1.35 7.91
C TYR A 198 14.27 -2.88 7.89
N THR A 199 15.10 -3.51 7.06
CA THR A 199 15.13 -4.98 6.92
C THR A 199 15.58 -5.67 8.20
N GLU A 200 16.65 -5.18 8.82
CA GLU A 200 17.14 -5.69 10.12
C GLU A 200 16.05 -5.54 11.20
N LEU A 201 15.42 -4.37 11.26
CA LEU A 201 14.38 -4.09 12.24
C LEU A 201 13.15 -4.96 12.00
N LEU A 202 12.74 -5.17 10.74
CA LEU A 202 11.61 -6.05 10.41
C LEU A 202 11.86 -7.48 10.92
N THR A 203 13.04 -8.03 10.66
CA THR A 203 13.43 -9.36 11.19
C THR A 203 13.42 -9.38 12.71
N TYR A 204 13.95 -8.35 13.33
CA TYR A 204 13.99 -8.23 14.79
C TYR A 204 12.59 -8.21 15.42
N VAL A 205 11.68 -7.37 14.90
CA VAL A 205 10.32 -7.24 15.47
C VAL A 205 9.45 -8.48 15.22
N GLN A 206 9.67 -9.21 14.12
CA GLN A 206 9.03 -10.51 13.89
C GLN A 206 9.40 -11.51 15.01
N ASN A 207 10.68 -11.54 15.42
CA ASN A 207 11.14 -12.37 16.55
C ASN A 207 10.59 -11.89 17.91
N LYS A 208 9.97 -10.70 17.96
CA LYS A 208 9.31 -10.12 19.14
C LYS A 208 7.78 -10.22 19.09
N GLY A 209 7.24 -10.97 18.13
CA GLY A 209 5.80 -11.26 18.05
C GLY A 209 5.01 -10.35 17.11
N VAL A 210 5.67 -9.48 16.33
CA VAL A 210 4.98 -8.75 15.26
C VAL A 210 4.72 -9.69 14.08
N GLU A 211 3.46 -9.84 13.72
CA GLU A 211 3.05 -10.64 12.57
C GLU A 211 3.25 -9.85 11.27
N VAL A 212 3.60 -10.55 10.17
CA VAL A 212 3.65 -9.95 8.83
C VAL A 212 2.71 -10.70 7.91
N MET A 213 1.84 -9.95 7.25
CA MET A 213 0.89 -10.46 6.26
C MET A 213 1.11 -9.76 4.93
N CYS A 214 1.11 -10.53 3.84
CA CYS A 214 1.22 -10.02 2.47
C CYS A 214 0.00 -10.53 1.69
N TYR A 215 -0.76 -9.62 1.10
CA TYR A 215 -1.94 -9.98 0.31
C TYR A 215 -1.86 -9.30 -1.06
N GLY A 216 -2.06 -10.11 -2.10
CA GLY A 216 -2.17 -9.66 -3.48
C GLY A 216 -3.49 -8.94 -3.75
N ALA A 217 -3.59 -8.35 -4.94
CA ALA A 217 -4.81 -7.69 -5.39
C ALA A 217 -5.08 -7.94 -6.87
N GLU A 218 -6.34 -8.15 -7.21
CA GLU A 218 -6.84 -7.93 -8.56
C GLU A 218 -7.05 -6.45 -8.79
N LEU A 219 -6.51 -5.94 -9.90
CA LEU A 219 -6.59 -4.53 -10.27
C LEU A 219 -7.16 -4.41 -11.68
N SER A 220 -8.15 -3.55 -11.86
CA SER A 220 -8.70 -3.19 -13.16
C SER A 220 -9.25 -1.76 -13.13
N ALA A 221 -9.65 -1.24 -14.30
CA ALA A 221 -10.27 0.07 -14.41
C ALA A 221 -11.63 0.15 -13.69
N GLU A 222 -12.30 -0.98 -13.47
CA GLU A 222 -13.58 -1.08 -12.78
C GLU A 222 -13.42 -1.11 -11.26
N GLY A 223 -12.27 -1.62 -10.75
CA GLY A 223 -12.09 -1.75 -9.32
C GLY A 223 -10.83 -2.48 -8.89
N ILE A 224 -10.67 -2.53 -7.57
CA ILE A 224 -9.56 -3.23 -6.91
C ILE A 224 -10.13 -4.12 -5.81
N ARG A 225 -9.57 -5.32 -5.66
CA ARG A 225 -9.95 -6.27 -4.62
C ARG A 225 -8.73 -7.01 -4.10
N LEU A 226 -8.51 -7.03 -2.78
CA LEU A 226 -7.50 -7.93 -2.19
C LEU A 226 -7.94 -9.38 -2.41
N THR A 227 -6.98 -10.25 -2.74
CA THR A 227 -7.21 -11.63 -3.14
C THR A 227 -6.56 -12.61 -2.16
N GLU A 228 -5.44 -13.16 -2.52
CA GLU A 228 -4.79 -14.27 -1.82
C GLU A 228 -3.58 -13.80 -1.00
N ARG A 229 -3.22 -14.61 -0.03
CA ARG A 229 -2.01 -14.40 0.73
C ARG A 229 -0.79 -14.75 -0.12
N LEU A 230 0.18 -13.83 -0.16
CA LEU A 230 1.45 -14.02 -0.82
C LEU A 230 2.56 -14.36 0.19
N PRO A 231 3.60 -15.10 -0.23
CA PRO A 231 4.73 -15.43 0.63
C PRO A 231 5.59 -14.18 0.93
N LEU A 232 5.98 -14.04 2.20
CA LEU A 232 7.08 -13.17 2.60
C LEU A 232 8.39 -13.97 2.48
N VAL A 233 9.29 -13.51 1.62
CA VAL A 233 10.60 -14.14 1.43
C VAL A 233 11.64 -13.37 2.25
N THR A 234 12.19 -14.02 3.27
CA THR A 234 13.32 -13.49 4.02
C THR A 234 14.59 -13.71 3.21
N THR A 235 15.24 -12.64 2.77
CA THR A 235 16.60 -12.75 2.23
C THR A 235 17.54 -13.10 3.39
N SER A 236 18.10 -14.31 3.36
CA SER A 236 19.22 -14.64 4.23
C SER A 236 20.32 -13.63 3.91
N VAL A 237 20.64 -12.76 4.85
CA VAL A 237 21.86 -11.94 4.76
C VAL A 237 23.00 -12.93 4.91
N SER A 238 23.60 -13.36 3.78
CA SER A 238 24.85 -14.10 3.81
C SER A 238 25.87 -13.18 4.47
N GLN A 239 26.39 -13.62 5.62
CA GLN A 239 27.48 -12.97 6.35
C GLN A 239 28.78 -12.97 5.51
#